data_77d81d34a917f31d733b83555ca2fcb0
#
_entry.id   77d81d34a917f31d733b83555ca2fcb0
#
_cell.length_a   1.000
_cell.length_b   1.000
_cell.length_c   1.000
_cell.angle_alpha   90.00
_cell.angle_beta   90.00
_cell.angle_gamma   90.00
#
_symmetry.space_group_name_H-M   'P 1'
#
loop_
_entity.id
_entity.type
_entity.pdbx_description
1 polymer ?
#
loop_
_entity_poly.entity_id
_entity_poly.type
_entity_poly.pdbx_seq_one_letter_code
_entity_poly.pdbx_strand_id
1 'polypeptide(L)'
;FVTGNVKKLEEVRAILGSSFPFEVVNHKLDLPELQGEIDEVSIKKCQEAAQQMRRPVFIEDTSLCFNALGGLPGPYIKWFLDKIHPEGLHKMLTAWEDKSAEAVCTFAY
;
A
#
# COMPACT_ATOMS: atom_id res chain seq x y z
N PHE A 1 -7.27 -7.08 9.69
CA PHE A 1 -6.41 -6.64 8.60
C PHE A 1 -7.11 -6.90 7.26
N VAL A 2 -7.43 -5.84 6.55
CA VAL A 2 -8.10 -5.94 5.25
C VAL A 2 -7.05 -6.21 4.17
N THR A 3 -6.84 -7.46 3.86
CA THR A 3 -5.89 -7.90 2.84
C THR A 3 -6.28 -9.27 2.30
N GLY A 4 -6.05 -9.51 1.02
CA GLY A 4 -6.10 -10.85 0.43
C GLY A 4 -4.75 -11.57 0.46
N ASN A 5 -3.72 -10.95 1.01
CA ASN A 5 -2.35 -11.46 1.02
C ASN A 5 -2.01 -12.06 2.38
N VAL A 6 -2.03 -13.40 2.46
CA VAL A 6 -1.74 -14.14 3.71
C VAL A 6 -0.31 -13.90 4.19
N LYS A 7 0.64 -13.68 3.28
CA LYS A 7 2.04 -13.39 3.67
C LYS A 7 2.14 -12.06 4.42
N LYS A 8 1.39 -11.05 4.00
CA LYS A 8 1.33 -9.77 4.72
C LYS A 8 0.77 -9.95 6.12
N LEU A 9 -0.26 -10.78 6.27
CA LEU A 9 -0.81 -11.11 7.59
C LEU A 9 0.23 -11.76 8.49
N GLU A 10 0.97 -12.73 7.98
CA GLU A 10 2.02 -13.41 8.72
C GLU A 10 3.13 -12.46 9.16
N GLU A 11 3.55 -11.56 8.26
CA GLU A 11 4.55 -10.53 8.56
C GLU A 11 4.08 -9.59 9.66
N VAL A 12 2.84 -9.12 9.58
CA VAL A 12 2.26 -8.23 10.60
C VAL A 12 2.17 -8.93 11.95
N ARG A 13 1.70 -10.19 11.98
CA ARG A 13 1.64 -10.99 13.21
C ARG A 13 3.02 -11.18 13.83
N ALA A 14 4.03 -11.42 13.01
CA ALA A 14 5.41 -11.59 13.48
C ALA A 14 5.95 -10.30 14.11
N ILE A 15 5.66 -9.15 13.53
CA ILE A 15 6.08 -7.84 14.04
C ILE A 15 5.38 -7.51 15.36
N LEU A 16 4.07 -7.74 15.45
CA LEU A 16 3.29 -7.45 16.66
C LEU A 16 3.63 -8.40 17.82
N GLY A 17 3.99 -9.63 17.49
CA GLY A 17 4.39 -10.62 18.48
C GLY A 17 3.22 -11.25 19.26
N SER A 18 3.55 -12.21 20.11
CA SER A 18 2.57 -12.99 20.88
C SER A 18 1.94 -12.21 22.04
N SER A 19 2.57 -11.10 22.46
CA SER A 19 2.06 -10.27 23.55
C SER A 19 1.04 -9.23 23.11
N PHE A 20 0.78 -9.12 21.81
CA PHE A 20 -0.22 -8.19 21.30
C PHE A 20 -1.61 -8.60 21.82
N PRO A 21 -2.40 -7.66 22.41
CA PRO A 21 -3.61 -8.01 23.15
C PRO A 21 -4.82 -8.38 22.26
N PHE A 22 -4.72 -8.23 20.93
CA PHE A 22 -5.81 -8.50 20.02
C PHE A 22 -5.43 -9.60 19.04
N GLU A 23 -6.43 -10.38 18.61
CA GLU A 23 -6.26 -11.31 17.51
C GLU A 23 -6.34 -10.55 16.19
N VAL A 24 -5.35 -10.75 15.34
CA VAL A 24 -5.31 -10.16 14.00
C VAL A 24 -5.66 -11.24 12.99
N VAL A 25 -6.76 -11.04 12.29
CA VAL A 25 -7.21 -11.93 11.22
C VAL A 25 -7.26 -11.16 9.91
N ASN A 26 -7.13 -11.85 8.79
CA ASN A 26 -7.27 -11.20 7.50
C ASN A 26 -8.68 -11.31 6.96
N HIS A 27 -9.06 -10.32 6.16
CA HIS A 27 -10.31 -10.32 5.41
C HIS A 27 -10.08 -9.64 4.08
N LYS A 28 -10.48 -10.28 3.00
CA LYS A 28 -10.38 -9.71 1.67
C LYS A 28 -11.65 -8.94 1.36
N LEU A 29 -11.50 -7.64 1.05
CA LEU A 29 -12.58 -6.79 0.56
C LEU A 29 -12.23 -6.27 -0.81
N ASP A 30 -13.25 -6.12 -1.64
CA ASP A 30 -13.14 -5.44 -2.92
C ASP A 30 -13.38 -3.95 -2.69
N LEU A 31 -12.29 -3.21 -2.52
CA LEU A 31 -12.32 -1.78 -2.25
C LEU A 31 -12.02 -0.99 -3.52
N PRO A 32 -12.63 0.20 -3.70
CA PRO A 32 -12.33 1.03 -4.85
C PRO A 32 -10.87 1.50 -4.83
N GLU A 33 -10.25 1.55 -6.01
CA GLU A 33 -8.91 2.11 -6.18
C GLU A 33 -9.03 3.64 -6.24
N LEU A 34 -8.71 4.29 -5.14
CA LEU A 34 -8.82 5.73 -4.99
C LEU A 34 -7.59 6.44 -5.54
N GLN A 35 -7.78 7.67 -5.99
CA GLN A 35 -6.70 8.55 -6.47
C GLN A 35 -6.46 9.66 -5.47
N GLY A 36 -5.20 10.08 -5.32
CA GLY A 36 -4.81 11.15 -4.43
C GLY A 36 -3.42 10.94 -3.84
N GLU A 37 -3.13 11.71 -2.81
CA GLU A 37 -1.90 11.57 -2.05
C GLU A 37 -1.92 10.29 -1.20
N ILE A 38 -0.74 9.81 -0.81
CA ILE A 38 -0.58 8.54 -0.09
C ILE A 38 -1.48 8.48 1.15
N ASP A 39 -1.41 9.49 2.01
CA ASP A 39 -2.18 9.50 3.26
C ASP A 39 -3.69 9.59 3.00
N GLU A 40 -4.10 10.43 2.05
CA GLU A 40 -5.50 10.59 1.67
C GLU A 40 -6.09 9.28 1.15
N VAL A 41 -5.38 8.59 0.28
CA VAL A 41 -5.79 7.28 -0.25
C VAL A 41 -5.94 6.26 0.87
N SER A 42 -4.97 6.19 1.77
CA SER A 42 -4.98 5.24 2.89
C SER A 42 -6.12 5.50 3.88
N ILE A 43 -6.35 6.77 4.21
CA ILE A 43 -7.45 7.15 5.11
C ILE A 43 -8.81 6.77 4.52
N LYS A 44 -9.05 7.15 3.29
CA LYS A 44 -10.33 6.85 2.60
C LYS A 44 -10.56 5.36 2.44
N LYS A 45 -9.52 4.62 2.10
CA LYS A 45 -9.57 3.16 1.99
C LYS A 45 -9.92 2.51 3.33
N CYS A 46 -9.31 2.98 4.41
CA CYS A 46 -9.59 2.48 5.75
C CYS A 46 -11.03 2.79 6.17
N GLN A 47 -11.51 4.00 5.91
CA GLN A 47 -12.90 4.39 6.20
C GLN A 47 -13.90 3.51 5.46
N GLU A 48 -13.67 3.25 4.18
CA GLU A 48 -14.52 2.39 3.38
C GLU A 48 -14.52 0.95 3.92
N ALA A 49 -13.36 0.43 4.27
CA ALA A 49 -13.25 -0.90 4.85
C ALA A 49 -13.99 -1.01 6.20
N ALA A 50 -13.86 0.01 7.04
CA ALA A 50 -14.54 0.05 8.34
C ALA A 50 -16.07 0.09 8.18
N GLN A 51 -16.58 0.82 7.20
CA GLN A 51 -18.01 0.86 6.90
C GLN A 51 -18.52 -0.50 6.46
N GLN A 52 -17.82 -1.20 5.60
CA GLN A 52 -18.21 -2.52 5.11
C GLN A 52 -18.12 -3.59 6.20
N MET A 53 -17.08 -3.56 7.00
CA MET A 53 -16.86 -4.56 8.05
C MET A 53 -17.67 -4.31 9.31
N ARG A 54 -17.98 -3.06 9.61
CA ARG A 54 -18.66 -2.62 10.84
C ARG A 54 -17.95 -3.09 12.11
N ARG A 55 -16.63 -3.07 12.08
CA ARG A 55 -15.75 -3.46 13.18
C ARG A 55 -14.39 -2.79 13.01
N PRO A 56 -13.55 -2.76 14.06
CA PRO A 56 -12.21 -2.22 13.93
C PRO A 56 -11.43 -2.92 12.82
N VAL A 57 -10.83 -2.12 11.94
CA VAL A 57 -10.03 -2.62 10.81
C VAL A 57 -8.74 -1.82 10.71
N PHE A 58 -7.75 -2.40 10.08
CA PHE A 58 -6.62 -1.64 9.55
C PHE A 58 -6.30 -2.10 8.13
N ILE A 59 -5.73 -1.19 7.37
CA ILE A 59 -5.30 -1.41 6.00
C ILE A 59 -3.83 -1.05 5.86
N GLU A 60 -3.23 -1.54 4.80
CA GLU A 60 -1.88 -1.21 4.43
C GLU A 60 -1.82 -0.93 2.93
N ASP A 61 -1.05 0.09 2.55
CA ASP A 61 -0.73 0.37 1.17
C ASP A 61 0.77 0.55 1.01
N THR A 62 1.29 0.01 -0.08
CA THR A 62 2.69 0.21 -0.47
C THR A 62 2.75 1.12 -1.68
N SER A 63 3.66 2.09 -1.63
CA SER A 63 3.93 3.04 -2.71
C SER A 63 5.38 2.98 -3.11
N LEU A 64 5.67 3.26 -4.37
CA LEU A 64 7.04 3.47 -4.86
C LEU A 64 7.13 4.88 -5.42
N CYS A 65 8.04 5.67 -4.87
CA CYS A 65 8.15 7.10 -5.14
C CYS A 65 9.52 7.41 -5.72
N PHE A 66 9.57 7.76 -7.00
CA PHE A 66 10.82 8.23 -7.62
C PHE A 66 11.02 9.71 -7.32
N ASN A 67 12.18 10.05 -6.80
CA ASN A 67 12.50 11.44 -6.44
C ASN A 67 12.49 12.36 -7.66
N ALA A 68 13.01 11.89 -8.80
CA ALA A 68 13.02 12.66 -10.05
C ALA A 68 11.61 12.97 -10.57
N LEU A 69 10.62 12.15 -10.23
CA LEU A 69 9.24 12.30 -10.68
C LEU A 69 8.32 12.94 -9.61
N GLY A 70 8.92 13.60 -8.63
CA GLY A 70 8.13 14.26 -7.58
C GLY A 70 7.35 13.31 -6.69
N GLY A 71 7.78 12.05 -6.59
CA GLY A 71 7.12 11.01 -5.82
C GLY A 71 6.22 10.07 -6.61
N LEU A 72 6.08 10.27 -7.92
CA LEU A 72 5.33 9.34 -8.77
C LEU A 72 6.15 8.07 -9.06
N PRO A 73 5.52 6.93 -9.32
CA PRO A 73 4.07 6.68 -9.35
C PRO A 73 3.36 6.75 -7.99
N GLY A 74 4.08 6.72 -6.85
CA GLY A 74 3.46 6.79 -5.53
C GLY A 74 2.45 5.68 -5.29
N PRO A 75 1.21 6.02 -4.89
CA PRO A 75 0.17 5.03 -4.61
C PRO A 75 -0.36 4.31 -5.86
N TYR A 76 -0.02 4.78 -7.05
CA TYR A 76 -0.43 4.16 -8.32
C TYR A 76 0.52 3.08 -8.81
N ILE A 77 1.51 2.71 -8.02
CA ILE A 77 2.57 1.76 -8.43
C ILE A 77 2.03 0.44 -8.97
N LYS A 78 0.93 -0.06 -8.42
CA LYS A 78 0.31 -1.30 -8.86
C LYS A 78 -0.02 -1.28 -10.36
N TRP A 79 -0.61 -0.18 -10.83
CA TRP A 79 -0.97 -0.01 -12.24
C TRP A 79 0.26 0.03 -13.14
N PHE A 80 1.29 0.71 -12.69
CA PHE A 80 2.55 0.81 -13.43
C PHE A 80 3.24 -0.55 -13.53
N LEU A 81 3.31 -1.30 -12.43
CA LEU A 81 3.89 -2.63 -12.43
C LEU A 81 3.14 -3.59 -13.36
N ASP A 82 1.82 -3.54 -13.34
CA ASP A 82 1.00 -4.39 -14.19
C ASP A 82 1.18 -4.08 -15.67
N LYS A 83 1.38 -2.81 -16.03
CA LYS A 83 1.43 -2.37 -17.43
C LYS A 83 2.82 -2.38 -18.02
N ILE A 84 3.81 -1.90 -17.28
CA ILE A 84 5.16 -1.69 -17.83
C ILE A 84 6.23 -2.54 -17.15
N HIS A 85 5.91 -3.25 -16.09
CA HIS A 85 6.82 -4.14 -15.34
C HIS A 85 8.02 -3.38 -14.73
N PRO A 86 8.90 -4.05 -13.95
CA PRO A 86 10.06 -3.39 -13.36
C PRO A 86 10.99 -2.74 -14.39
N GLU A 87 11.15 -3.36 -15.56
CA GLU A 87 11.97 -2.83 -16.65
C GLU A 87 11.44 -1.49 -17.16
N GLY A 88 10.11 -1.38 -17.29
CA GLY A 88 9.45 -0.14 -17.71
C GLY A 88 9.61 0.97 -16.68
N LEU A 89 9.54 0.64 -15.40
CA LEU A 89 9.78 1.60 -14.32
C LEU A 89 11.19 2.19 -14.41
N HIS A 90 12.18 1.35 -14.62
CA HIS A 90 13.56 1.81 -14.79
C HIS A 90 13.70 2.71 -16.03
N LYS A 91 13.09 2.33 -17.14
CA LYS A 91 13.12 3.10 -18.39
C LYS A 91 12.48 4.48 -18.26
N MET A 92 11.48 4.64 -17.39
CA MET A 92 10.87 5.94 -17.14
C MET A 92 11.87 6.98 -16.62
N LEU A 93 12.95 6.55 -15.99
CA LEU A 93 13.98 7.41 -15.44
C LEU A 93 15.12 7.75 -16.41
N THR A 94 15.06 7.26 -17.65
CA THR A 94 16.16 7.36 -18.62
C THR A 94 16.64 8.80 -18.83
N ALA A 95 15.72 9.77 -18.91
CA ALA A 95 16.04 11.17 -19.12
C ALA A 95 16.46 11.93 -17.85
N TRP A 96 16.45 11.27 -16.70
CA TRP A 96 16.76 11.87 -15.41
C TRP A 96 18.08 11.35 -14.87
N GLU A 97 18.88 12.24 -14.27
CA GLU A 97 20.11 11.83 -13.60
C GLU A 97 19.82 11.09 -12.30
N ASP A 98 18.87 11.61 -11.53
CA ASP A 98 18.47 11.00 -10.26
C ASP A 98 17.66 9.73 -10.52
N LYS A 99 18.18 8.59 -10.11
CA LYS A 99 17.55 7.27 -10.20
C LYS A 99 17.02 6.79 -8.85
N SER A 100 17.09 7.60 -7.82
CA SER A 100 16.71 7.21 -6.47
C SER A 100 15.19 7.12 -6.28
N ALA A 101 14.79 6.27 -5.36
CA ALA A 101 13.40 6.03 -5.05
C ALA A 101 13.23 5.71 -3.57
N GLU A 102 12.02 5.87 -3.07
CA GLU A 102 11.61 5.44 -1.74
C GLU A 102 10.44 4.48 -1.86
N ALA A 103 10.52 3.37 -1.13
CA ALA A 103 9.37 2.51 -0.90
C ALA A 103 8.70 2.96 0.39
N VAL A 104 7.40 3.27 0.31
CA VAL A 104 6.63 3.78 1.44
C VAL A 104 5.50 2.82 1.75
N CYS A 105 5.45 2.34 2.99
CA CYS A 105 4.38 1.47 3.48
C CYS A 105 3.54 2.29 4.48
N THR A 106 2.25 2.41 4.21
CA THR A 106 1.35 3.23 5.00
C THR A 106 0.26 2.36 5.62
N PHE A 107 0.10 2.45 6.93
CA PHE A 107 -0.97 1.80 7.67
C PHE A 107 -2.00 2.83 8.12
N ALA A 108 -3.28 2.46 8.06
CA ALA A 108 -4.37 3.25 8.62
C ALA A 108 -5.34 2.35 9.38
N TYR A 109 -5.89 2.87 10.48
CA TYR A 109 -6.91 2.17 11.24
C TYR A 109 -7.90 3.15 11.87
#